data_10a19f979882ac49ee8764bd198e0bb5
#
_entry.id   10a19f979882ac49ee8764bd198e0bb5
#
_cell.length_a   1.000
_cell.length_b   1.000
_cell.length_c   1.000
_cell.angle_alpha   90.00
_cell.angle_beta   90.00
_cell.angle_gamma   90.00
#
_symmetry.space_group_name_H-M   'P 1'
#
loop_
_entity.id
_entity.type
_entity.pdbx_description
1 polymer ?
#
loop_
_entity_poly.entity_id
_entity_poly.type
_entity_poly.pdbx_seq_one_letter_code
_entity_poly.pdbx_strand_id
1 'polypeptide(L)'
;ISRYGIIDLFKECERLGYKLLRYPLGDNADLGFAVKKDNDIIIFTNSCSRLSREIFTLAHEIGHVILHLNDESSFIDDSITINGRSTDKKEQEANYFAACLLMPADDVGRFIDLGIQDFGEKGLSAMDIARIMSEFNVSFEMALNRLESLGIIDLKQKLCLDNERTMKKVGNLLRSVGGNAKLNEPSNVIDIPHEYIDYVIYNYNHNAVPKETLEKVLACYQLSIEDISDKLVSFDDDDGDDDLDDLIGGLED
;
A
#
# COMPACT_ATOMS: atom_id res chain seq x y z
N ILE A 1 4.42 -20.49 -9.72
CA ILE A 1 4.85 -20.53 -8.30
C ILE A 1 6.24 -19.90 -8.28
N SER A 2 6.36 -18.75 -7.62
CA SER A 2 7.69 -18.15 -7.40
C SER A 2 8.55 -19.13 -6.60
N ARG A 3 9.81 -19.27 -7.02
CA ARG A 3 10.80 -20.09 -6.28
C ARG A 3 11.67 -19.20 -5.38
N TYR A 4 11.62 -17.90 -5.58
CA TYR A 4 12.46 -16.89 -4.96
C TYR A 4 11.59 -15.74 -4.47
N GLY A 5 11.94 -15.11 -3.38
CA GLY A 5 11.22 -13.99 -2.83
C GLY A 5 9.83 -14.33 -2.28
N ILE A 6 9.05 -13.30 -1.99
CA ILE A 6 7.72 -13.41 -1.39
C ILE A 6 6.66 -13.48 -2.49
N ILE A 7 5.81 -14.52 -2.46
CA ILE A 7 4.77 -14.73 -3.48
C ILE A 7 3.68 -13.67 -3.38
N ASP A 8 3.21 -13.38 -2.17
CA ASP A 8 2.12 -12.44 -1.90
C ASP A 8 2.34 -11.76 -0.55
N LEU A 9 2.91 -10.55 -0.60
CA LEU A 9 3.23 -9.79 0.61
C LEU A 9 1.97 -9.36 1.37
N PHE A 10 0.86 -9.10 0.67
CA PHE A 10 -0.39 -8.71 1.31
C PHE A 10 -0.91 -9.83 2.23
N LYS A 11 -0.95 -11.06 1.72
CA LYS A 11 -1.33 -12.23 2.54
C LYS A 11 -0.38 -12.52 3.69
N GLU A 12 0.93 -12.29 3.50
CA GLU A 12 1.88 -12.47 4.59
C GLU A 12 1.66 -11.44 5.71
N CYS A 13 1.29 -10.20 5.39
CA CYS A 13 0.91 -9.19 6.36
C CYS A 13 -0.31 -9.61 7.20
N GLU A 14 -1.36 -10.09 6.54
CA GLU A 14 -2.56 -10.60 7.22
C GLU A 14 -2.21 -11.79 8.13
N ARG A 15 -1.39 -12.72 7.63
CA ARG A 15 -0.93 -13.89 8.41
C ARG A 15 -0.13 -13.49 9.65
N LEU A 16 0.60 -12.39 9.58
CA LEU A 16 1.34 -11.81 10.71
C LEU A 16 0.46 -11.00 11.68
N GLY A 17 -0.83 -10.86 11.35
CA GLY A 17 -1.79 -10.15 12.19
C GLY A 17 -1.83 -8.64 11.96
N TYR A 18 -1.20 -8.13 10.90
CA TYR A 18 -1.34 -6.73 10.52
C TYR A 18 -2.71 -6.49 9.87
N LYS A 19 -3.37 -5.42 10.27
CA LYS A 19 -4.63 -4.98 9.66
C LYS A 19 -4.29 -4.16 8.42
N LEU A 20 -4.50 -4.76 7.26
CA LEU A 20 -4.17 -4.14 5.98
C LEU A 20 -5.41 -3.42 5.43
N LEU A 21 -5.22 -2.18 4.99
CA LEU A 21 -6.24 -1.37 4.34
C LEU A 21 -5.72 -0.95 2.96
N ARG A 22 -6.40 -1.39 1.90
CA ARG A 22 -6.08 -1.06 0.52
C ARG A 22 -7.23 -0.27 -0.10
N TYR A 23 -6.96 0.94 -0.56
CA TYR A 23 -8.00 1.78 -1.12
C TYR A 23 -7.46 2.73 -2.20
N PRO A 24 -8.19 2.94 -3.33
CA PRO A 24 -7.75 3.84 -4.38
C PRO A 24 -8.08 5.31 -4.04
N LEU A 25 -7.15 6.01 -3.35
CA LEU A 25 -7.32 7.42 -2.98
C LEU A 25 -7.09 8.41 -4.13
N GLY A 26 -6.56 7.94 -5.27
CA GLY A 26 -6.20 8.79 -6.41
C GLY A 26 -4.69 9.04 -6.53
N ASP A 27 -4.28 9.58 -7.69
CA ASP A 27 -2.87 9.68 -8.08
C ASP A 27 -2.05 10.70 -7.27
N ASN A 28 -2.71 11.69 -6.65
CA ASN A 28 -2.07 12.77 -5.89
C ASN A 28 -2.13 12.57 -4.37
N ALA A 29 -2.66 11.45 -3.92
CA ALA A 29 -2.75 11.11 -2.50
C ALA A 29 -1.48 10.39 -2.01
N ASP A 30 -1.36 10.26 -0.70
CA ASP A 30 -0.30 9.52 -0.05
C ASP A 30 -0.26 8.08 -0.55
N LEU A 31 0.95 7.52 -0.63
CA LEU A 31 1.16 6.17 -1.14
C LEU A 31 0.85 5.12 -0.09
N GLY A 32 1.14 5.39 1.17
CA GLY A 32 0.90 4.52 2.30
C GLY A 32 1.21 5.19 3.63
N PHE A 33 0.84 4.53 4.71
CA PHE A 33 1.23 4.86 6.08
C PHE A 33 1.01 3.66 7.00
N ALA A 34 1.74 3.63 8.11
CA ALA A 34 1.55 2.65 9.18
C ALA A 34 1.22 3.35 10.50
N VAL A 35 0.24 2.81 11.23
CA VAL A 35 -0.20 3.32 12.54
C VAL A 35 -0.30 2.17 13.52
N LYS A 36 0.22 2.38 14.74
CA LYS A 36 0.02 1.49 15.87
C LYS A 36 -1.05 2.08 16.78
N LYS A 37 -2.12 1.33 17.02
CA LYS A 37 -3.17 1.68 17.96
C LYS A 37 -3.37 0.53 18.92
N ASP A 38 -3.08 0.74 20.18
CA ASP A 38 -3.08 -0.28 21.22
C ASP A 38 -2.15 -1.46 20.84
N ASN A 39 -2.71 -2.64 20.60
CA ASN A 39 -1.96 -3.82 20.12
C ASN A 39 -2.09 -4.05 18.62
N ASP A 40 -2.87 -3.24 17.93
CA ASP A 40 -3.10 -3.38 16.49
C ASP A 40 -2.11 -2.54 15.68
N ILE A 41 -1.60 -3.12 14.62
CA ILE A 41 -0.82 -2.41 13.60
C ILE A 41 -1.69 -2.36 12.35
N ILE A 42 -1.99 -1.14 11.91
CA ILE A 42 -2.78 -0.86 10.72
C ILE A 42 -1.84 -0.31 9.66
N ILE A 43 -1.84 -0.92 8.48
CA ILE A 43 -1.04 -0.46 7.34
C ILE A 43 -2.00 -0.11 6.20
N PHE A 44 -1.88 1.11 5.70
CA PHE A 44 -2.61 1.57 4.53
C PHE A 44 -1.71 1.56 3.29
N THR A 45 -2.28 1.17 2.13
CA THR A 45 -1.65 1.34 0.83
C THR A 45 -2.63 1.89 -0.21
N ASN A 46 -2.15 2.83 -1.05
CA ASN A 46 -2.94 3.42 -2.13
C ASN A 46 -2.92 2.53 -3.37
N SER A 47 -4.02 1.81 -3.59
CA SER A 47 -4.17 0.86 -4.70
C SER A 47 -4.35 1.51 -6.09
N CYS A 48 -4.48 2.86 -6.18
CA CYS A 48 -4.36 3.61 -7.43
C CYS A 48 -2.94 3.55 -8.02
N SER A 49 -1.93 3.32 -7.19
CA SER A 49 -0.56 3.16 -7.63
C SER A 49 -0.38 1.87 -8.42
N ARG A 50 0.65 1.82 -9.30
CA ARG A 50 1.00 0.55 -9.95
C ARG A 50 1.26 -0.53 -8.90
N LEU A 51 0.78 -1.75 -9.15
CA LEU A 51 0.86 -2.84 -8.19
C LEU A 51 2.29 -3.06 -7.66
N SER A 52 3.33 -2.96 -8.51
CA SER A 52 4.72 -3.08 -8.04
C SER A 52 5.14 -1.95 -7.10
N ARG A 53 4.57 -0.75 -7.24
CA ARG A 53 4.80 0.37 -6.32
C ARG A 53 4.02 0.18 -5.02
N GLU A 54 2.78 -0.27 -5.10
CA GLU A 54 1.95 -0.60 -3.93
C GLU A 54 2.63 -1.67 -3.05
N ILE A 55 3.19 -2.75 -3.68
CA ILE A 55 3.95 -3.78 -2.98
C ILE A 55 5.21 -3.19 -2.31
N PHE A 56 5.92 -2.29 -3.00
CA PHE A 56 7.09 -1.64 -2.41
C PHE A 56 6.69 -0.73 -1.23
N THR A 57 5.61 0.04 -1.36
CA THR A 57 5.05 0.85 -0.28
C THR A 57 4.71 -0.02 0.92
N LEU A 58 4.02 -1.13 0.73
CA LEU A 58 3.70 -2.06 1.83
C LEU A 58 4.98 -2.56 2.53
N ALA A 59 6.00 -2.97 1.77
CA ALA A 59 7.27 -3.41 2.32
C ALA A 59 8.01 -2.29 3.09
N HIS A 60 7.89 -1.05 2.63
CA HIS A 60 8.44 0.15 3.26
C HIS A 60 7.75 0.44 4.60
N GLU A 61 6.40 0.42 4.63
CA GLU A 61 5.63 0.59 5.86
C GLU A 61 5.92 -0.51 6.89
N ILE A 62 6.11 -1.76 6.45
CA ILE A 62 6.59 -2.84 7.32
C ILE A 62 7.97 -2.50 7.90
N GLY A 63 8.83 -1.88 7.10
CA GLY A 63 10.13 -1.37 7.57
C GLY A 63 9.99 -0.37 8.71
N HIS A 64 9.08 0.60 8.58
CA HIS A 64 8.77 1.55 9.65
C HIS A 64 8.21 0.85 10.89
N VAL A 65 7.29 -0.10 10.71
CA VAL A 65 6.74 -0.88 11.83
C VAL A 65 7.83 -1.61 12.62
N ILE A 66 8.75 -2.27 11.92
CA ILE A 66 9.76 -3.12 12.57
C ILE A 66 10.91 -2.29 13.15
N LEU A 67 11.34 -1.23 12.45
CA LEU A 67 12.54 -0.48 12.81
C LEU A 67 12.26 0.72 13.71
N HIS A 68 11.07 1.34 13.61
CA HIS A 68 10.82 2.66 14.17
C HIS A 68 9.62 2.73 15.12
N LEU A 69 8.60 1.85 14.99
CA LEU A 69 7.36 1.93 15.78
C LEU A 69 7.45 1.41 17.22
N ASN A 70 8.60 0.93 17.67
CA ASN A 70 8.72 0.39 19.04
C ASN A 70 8.64 1.46 20.14
N ASP A 71 8.88 2.74 19.84
CA ASP A 71 9.00 3.82 20.81
C ASP A 71 8.01 4.98 20.65
N GLU A 72 7.23 5.05 19.54
CA GLU A 72 6.34 6.18 19.25
C GLU A 72 4.97 5.71 18.75
N SER A 73 3.90 6.37 19.20
CA SER A 73 2.51 5.92 18.99
C SER A 73 1.92 6.17 17.61
N SER A 74 2.61 6.86 16.71
CA SER A 74 2.17 7.04 15.31
C SER A 74 3.26 7.66 14.44
N PHE A 75 3.49 7.09 13.25
CA PHE A 75 4.11 7.78 12.13
C PHE A 75 3.02 8.03 11.10
N ILE A 76 2.71 9.29 10.86
CA ILE A 76 1.98 9.73 9.67
C ILE A 76 3.03 10.41 8.82
N ASP A 77 3.48 9.74 7.80
CA ASP A 77 4.45 10.32 6.89
C ASP A 77 3.77 11.10 5.78
N ASP A 78 4.26 12.34 5.58
CA ASP A 78 3.93 13.13 4.40
C ASP A 78 4.50 12.45 3.15
N SER A 79 3.69 12.36 2.12
CA SER A 79 3.87 11.63 0.84
C SER A 79 5.13 11.94 0.02
N ILE A 80 6.03 12.76 0.50
CA ILE A 80 7.21 13.26 -0.27
C ILE A 80 8.38 12.27 -0.22
N THR A 81 8.37 11.28 0.67
CA THR A 81 9.57 10.54 1.11
C THR A 81 9.83 9.21 0.41
N ILE A 82 8.82 8.55 -0.15
CA ILE A 82 8.97 7.20 -0.78
C ILE A 82 9.77 7.22 -2.11
N ASN A 83 10.15 8.39 -2.62
CA ASN A 83 10.88 8.51 -3.89
C ASN A 83 12.41 8.26 -3.81
N GLY A 84 12.92 7.67 -2.72
CA GLY A 84 14.34 7.32 -2.57
C GLY A 84 15.30 8.52 -2.51
N ARG A 85 14.78 9.74 -2.42
CA ARG A 85 15.55 10.99 -2.32
C ARG A 85 15.41 11.68 -0.97
N SER A 86 14.76 11.04 -0.01
CA SER A 86 14.65 11.58 1.34
C SER A 86 16.03 11.67 1.99
N THR A 87 16.30 12.79 2.63
CA THR A 87 17.46 12.97 3.50
C THR A 87 17.22 12.44 4.91
N ASP A 88 15.99 12.03 5.21
CA ASP A 88 15.64 11.43 6.49
C ASP A 88 16.22 10.01 6.58
N LYS A 89 16.91 9.76 7.69
CA LYS A 89 17.57 8.49 7.94
C LYS A 89 16.58 7.34 8.11
N LYS A 90 15.44 7.57 8.76
CA LYS A 90 14.39 6.57 8.96
C LYS A 90 13.81 6.11 7.62
N GLU A 91 13.58 7.05 6.71
CA GLU A 91 13.13 6.77 5.36
C GLU A 91 14.13 5.94 4.55
N GLN A 92 15.42 6.28 4.67
CA GLN A 92 16.47 5.50 4.01
C GLN A 92 16.56 4.07 4.57
N GLU A 93 16.41 3.90 5.88
CA GLU A 93 16.38 2.61 6.55
C GLU A 93 15.16 1.78 6.12
N ALA A 94 13.95 2.37 6.05
CA ALA A 94 12.74 1.72 5.57
C ALA A 94 12.82 1.34 4.09
N ASN A 95 13.35 2.21 3.24
CA ASN A 95 13.60 1.92 1.83
C ASN A 95 14.60 0.76 1.64
N TYR A 96 15.67 0.76 2.43
CA TYR A 96 16.66 -0.32 2.40
C TYR A 96 16.08 -1.65 2.89
N PHE A 97 15.28 -1.60 3.96
CA PHE A 97 14.55 -2.77 4.47
C PHE A 97 13.63 -3.35 3.40
N ALA A 98 12.82 -2.51 2.75
CA ALA A 98 11.91 -2.93 1.66
C ALA A 98 12.68 -3.60 0.52
N ALA A 99 13.82 -3.03 0.12
CA ALA A 99 14.66 -3.60 -0.94
C ALA A 99 15.23 -4.97 -0.54
N CYS A 100 15.64 -5.14 0.71
CA CYS A 100 16.16 -6.42 1.21
C CYS A 100 15.05 -7.46 1.37
N LEU A 101 13.87 -7.05 1.84
CA LEU A 101 12.71 -7.94 2.02
C LEU A 101 12.21 -8.48 0.68
N LEU A 102 12.03 -7.61 -0.31
CA LEU A 102 11.47 -7.99 -1.62
C LEU A 102 12.51 -8.71 -2.50
N MET A 103 13.79 -8.34 -2.42
CA MET A 103 14.86 -8.91 -3.22
C MET A 103 16.05 -9.31 -2.33
N PRO A 104 15.96 -10.43 -1.57
CA PRO A 104 17.07 -10.94 -0.77
C PRO A 104 18.28 -11.26 -1.67
N ALA A 105 19.48 -10.92 -1.21
CA ALA A 105 20.71 -11.03 -2.02
C ALA A 105 20.94 -12.46 -2.54
N ASP A 106 20.76 -13.46 -1.66
CA ASP A 106 20.97 -14.87 -2.00
C ASP A 106 19.95 -15.38 -3.03
N ASP A 107 18.68 -14.92 -2.93
CA ASP A 107 17.62 -15.31 -3.86
C ASP A 107 17.86 -14.68 -5.23
N VAL A 108 18.26 -13.39 -5.26
CA VAL A 108 18.64 -12.69 -6.49
C VAL A 108 19.82 -13.40 -7.18
N GLY A 109 20.87 -13.72 -6.45
CA GLY A 109 22.02 -14.44 -6.99
C GLY A 109 21.62 -15.79 -7.57
N ARG A 110 20.88 -16.60 -6.81
CA ARG A 110 20.40 -17.91 -7.28
C ARG A 110 19.48 -17.80 -8.50
N PHE A 111 18.61 -16.79 -8.55
CA PHE A 111 17.74 -16.57 -9.72
C PHE A 111 18.54 -16.21 -10.97
N ILE A 112 19.56 -15.37 -10.83
CA ILE A 112 20.44 -15.00 -11.96
C ILE A 112 21.22 -16.20 -12.46
N ASP A 113 21.83 -16.98 -11.56
CA ASP A 113 22.64 -18.13 -11.91
C ASP A 113 21.84 -19.25 -12.59
N LEU A 114 20.59 -19.47 -12.18
CA LEU A 114 19.78 -20.61 -12.60
C LEU A 114 18.67 -20.23 -13.59
N GLY A 115 18.22 -18.97 -13.58
CA GLY A 115 17.07 -18.50 -14.34
C GLY A 115 17.40 -17.64 -15.56
N ILE A 116 18.62 -17.07 -15.61
CA ILE A 116 19.04 -16.21 -16.71
C ILE A 116 20.13 -16.91 -17.52
N GLN A 117 19.79 -17.23 -18.79
CA GLN A 117 20.72 -17.86 -19.72
C GLN A 117 21.76 -16.83 -20.22
N ASP A 118 23.01 -17.28 -20.39
CA ASP A 118 24.11 -16.50 -20.98
C ASP A 118 24.51 -15.22 -20.21
N PHE A 119 24.16 -15.11 -18.92
CA PHE A 119 24.52 -13.94 -18.11
C PHE A 119 26.01 -13.62 -18.12
N GLY A 120 26.86 -14.64 -18.00
CA GLY A 120 28.33 -14.48 -17.96
C GLY A 120 28.97 -13.94 -19.23
N GLU A 121 28.33 -14.11 -20.41
CA GLU A 121 28.87 -13.70 -21.71
C GLU A 121 28.31 -12.35 -22.16
N LYS A 122 27.03 -12.07 -21.91
CA LYS A 122 26.33 -10.92 -22.54
C LYS A 122 25.84 -9.88 -21.53
N GLY A 123 25.91 -10.19 -20.21
CA GLY A 123 25.28 -9.36 -19.19
C GLY A 123 23.74 -9.43 -19.23
N LEU A 124 23.09 -8.61 -18.42
CA LEU A 124 21.62 -8.55 -18.34
C LEU A 124 21.03 -7.72 -19.47
N SER A 125 19.92 -8.18 -20.03
CA SER A 125 19.07 -7.45 -20.97
C SER A 125 17.83 -6.88 -20.27
N ALA A 126 17.11 -5.95 -20.91
CA ALA A 126 15.83 -5.45 -20.38
C ALA A 126 14.77 -6.56 -20.24
N MET A 127 14.85 -7.65 -21.02
CA MET A 127 13.98 -8.82 -20.86
C MET A 127 14.31 -9.60 -19.58
N ASP A 128 15.59 -9.68 -19.21
CA ASP A 128 16.02 -10.34 -17.97
C ASP A 128 15.58 -9.53 -16.76
N ILE A 129 15.64 -8.19 -16.84
CA ILE A 129 15.06 -7.32 -15.80
C ILE A 129 13.55 -7.56 -15.69
N ALA A 130 12.82 -7.74 -16.80
CA ALA A 130 11.39 -8.06 -16.75
C ALA A 130 11.11 -9.43 -16.11
N ARG A 131 11.98 -10.43 -16.27
CA ARG A 131 11.89 -11.72 -15.54
C ARG A 131 12.12 -11.52 -14.04
N ILE A 132 13.14 -10.75 -13.67
CA ILE A 132 13.43 -10.38 -12.27
C ILE A 132 12.24 -9.64 -11.65
N MET A 133 11.68 -8.64 -12.35
CA MET A 133 10.46 -7.94 -11.89
C MET A 133 9.32 -8.92 -11.57
N SER A 134 9.08 -9.85 -12.49
CA SER A 134 7.97 -10.82 -12.35
C SER A 134 8.20 -11.82 -11.23
N GLU A 135 9.44 -12.25 -11.01
CA GLU A 135 9.79 -13.20 -9.97
C GLU A 135 9.70 -12.59 -8.57
N PHE A 136 10.18 -11.34 -8.43
CA PHE A 136 10.26 -10.67 -7.13
C PHE A 136 9.12 -9.67 -6.87
N ASN A 137 8.17 -9.53 -7.79
CA ASN A 137 7.04 -8.60 -7.70
C ASN A 137 7.44 -7.12 -7.54
N VAL A 138 8.51 -6.70 -8.18
CA VAL A 138 9.09 -5.35 -8.05
C VAL A 138 8.95 -4.52 -9.33
N SER A 139 9.21 -3.20 -9.24
CA SER A 139 9.29 -2.33 -10.40
C SER A 139 10.62 -2.51 -11.15
N PHE A 140 10.68 -2.08 -12.42
CA PHE A 140 11.91 -2.10 -13.23
C PHE A 140 13.02 -1.27 -12.57
N GLU A 141 12.68 -0.10 -12.07
CA GLU A 141 13.61 0.80 -11.39
C GLU A 141 14.15 0.20 -10.10
N MET A 142 13.26 -0.39 -9.28
CA MET A 142 13.65 -1.06 -8.05
C MET A 142 14.58 -2.24 -8.33
N ALA A 143 14.30 -3.06 -9.35
CA ALA A 143 15.18 -4.15 -9.78
C ALA A 143 16.57 -3.63 -10.17
N LEU A 144 16.66 -2.57 -10.97
CA LEU A 144 17.93 -1.95 -11.35
C LEU A 144 18.71 -1.42 -10.13
N ASN A 145 18.04 -0.70 -9.23
CA ASN A 145 18.65 -0.15 -8.02
C ASN A 145 19.21 -1.27 -7.14
N ARG A 146 18.46 -2.37 -6.97
CA ARG A 146 18.90 -3.49 -6.16
C ARG A 146 20.08 -4.23 -6.78
N LEU A 147 20.04 -4.50 -8.08
CA LEU A 147 21.14 -5.15 -8.80
C LEU A 147 22.43 -4.33 -8.73
N GLU A 148 22.34 -3.01 -8.86
CA GLU A 148 23.49 -2.11 -8.69
C GLU A 148 24.01 -2.17 -7.25
N SER A 149 23.13 -2.10 -6.24
CA SER A 149 23.53 -2.18 -4.83
C SER A 149 24.20 -3.50 -4.45
N LEU A 150 23.87 -4.58 -5.15
CA LEU A 150 24.47 -5.90 -5.00
C LEU A 150 25.77 -6.06 -5.81
N GLY A 151 26.16 -5.05 -6.61
CA GLY A 151 27.33 -5.11 -7.48
C GLY A 151 27.20 -6.06 -8.66
N ILE A 152 25.97 -6.48 -9.01
CA ILE A 152 25.69 -7.38 -10.14
C ILE A 152 25.75 -6.61 -11.46
N ILE A 153 25.32 -5.35 -11.45
CA ILE A 153 25.48 -4.41 -12.58
C ILE A 153 26.19 -3.15 -12.10
N ASP A 154 26.90 -2.51 -13.00
CA ASP A 154 27.50 -1.20 -12.76
C ASP A 154 26.55 -0.06 -13.19
N LEU A 155 26.90 1.19 -12.84
CA LEU A 155 26.13 2.38 -13.20
C LEU A 155 25.93 2.51 -14.72
N LYS A 156 26.92 2.14 -15.54
CA LYS A 156 26.83 2.23 -16.99
C LYS A 156 25.80 1.25 -17.54
N GLN A 157 25.83 0.01 -17.05
CA GLN A 157 24.84 -1.01 -17.42
C GLN A 157 23.43 -0.61 -16.96
N LYS A 158 23.30 -0.08 -15.75
CA LYS A 158 22.03 0.45 -15.23
C LYS A 158 21.45 1.52 -16.14
N LEU A 159 22.24 2.52 -16.55
CA LEU A 159 21.79 3.59 -17.43
C LEU A 159 21.40 3.05 -18.83
N CYS A 160 22.14 2.07 -19.34
CA CYS A 160 21.82 1.43 -20.62
C CYS A 160 20.46 0.72 -20.55
N LEU A 161 20.23 -0.09 -19.52
CA LEU A 161 18.98 -0.82 -19.30
C LEU A 161 17.78 0.11 -19.06
N ASP A 162 17.99 1.23 -18.36
CA ASP A 162 16.95 2.23 -18.13
C ASP A 162 16.54 2.94 -19.45
N ASN A 163 17.50 3.22 -20.34
CA ASN A 163 17.21 3.72 -21.67
C ASN A 163 16.41 2.70 -22.51
N GLU A 164 16.75 1.40 -22.44
CA GLU A 164 15.98 0.36 -23.12
C GLU A 164 14.54 0.27 -22.63
N ARG A 165 14.32 0.44 -21.33
CA ARG A 165 12.96 0.52 -20.71
C ARG A 165 12.11 1.60 -21.36
N THR A 166 12.71 2.76 -21.60
CA THR A 166 12.01 3.91 -22.19
C THR A 166 11.55 3.61 -23.61
N MET A 167 12.37 2.90 -24.38
CA MET A 167 12.07 2.54 -25.78
C MET A 167 11.05 1.41 -25.89
N LYS A 168 11.11 0.38 -25.05
CA LYS A 168 10.35 -0.87 -25.20
C LYS A 168 9.05 -0.95 -24.37
N LYS A 169 8.80 -0.02 -23.48
CA LYS A 169 7.67 -0.01 -22.51
C LYS A 169 7.63 -1.27 -21.61
N VAL A 170 7.65 -1.08 -20.31
CA VAL A 170 7.74 -2.16 -19.30
C VAL A 170 6.64 -3.22 -19.45
N GLY A 171 5.39 -2.80 -19.70
CA GLY A 171 4.29 -3.74 -19.90
C GLY A 171 4.50 -4.70 -21.08
N ASN A 172 5.14 -4.24 -22.17
CA ASN A 172 5.47 -5.10 -23.31
C ASN A 172 6.61 -6.06 -22.98
N LEU A 173 7.63 -5.59 -22.23
CA LEU A 173 8.70 -6.46 -21.75
C LEU A 173 8.17 -7.59 -20.87
N LEU A 174 7.28 -7.28 -19.91
CA LEU A 174 6.65 -8.28 -19.04
C LEU A 174 5.86 -9.32 -19.87
N ARG A 175 5.03 -8.87 -20.82
CA ARG A 175 4.27 -9.79 -21.69
C ARG A 175 5.17 -10.66 -22.53
N SER A 176 6.28 -10.12 -23.07
CA SER A 176 7.21 -10.86 -23.93
C SER A 176 7.93 -12.00 -23.22
N VAL A 177 8.10 -11.91 -21.91
CA VAL A 177 8.72 -12.97 -21.08
C VAL A 177 7.70 -13.86 -20.38
N GLY A 178 6.40 -13.68 -20.65
CA GLY A 178 5.33 -14.41 -19.97
C GLY A 178 5.21 -14.02 -18.49
N GLY A 179 5.69 -12.83 -18.12
CA GLY A 179 5.68 -12.33 -16.75
C GLY A 179 4.36 -11.66 -16.35
N ASN A 180 4.27 -11.24 -15.10
CA ASN A 180 3.08 -10.61 -14.53
C ASN A 180 2.93 -9.15 -15.00
N ALA A 181 2.19 -8.92 -16.08
CA ALA A 181 1.96 -7.58 -16.62
C ALA A 181 1.18 -6.66 -15.66
N LYS A 182 0.40 -7.22 -14.70
CA LYS A 182 -0.34 -6.44 -13.70
C LYS A 182 0.58 -5.61 -12.79
N LEU A 183 1.83 -5.99 -12.64
CA LEU A 183 2.82 -5.22 -11.87
C LEU A 183 2.97 -3.77 -12.36
N ASN A 184 2.70 -3.51 -13.62
CA ASN A 184 2.81 -2.18 -14.23
C ASN A 184 1.46 -1.44 -14.35
N GLU A 185 0.41 -1.97 -13.75
CA GLU A 185 -0.96 -1.44 -13.77
C GLU A 185 -1.44 -1.19 -12.33
N PRO A 186 -2.32 -0.20 -12.07
CA PRO A 186 -2.99 -0.06 -10.78
C PRO A 186 -3.82 -1.29 -10.45
N SER A 187 -3.82 -1.70 -9.19
CA SER A 187 -4.68 -2.81 -8.75
C SER A 187 -6.12 -2.36 -8.54
N ASN A 188 -6.32 -1.10 -8.12
CA ASN A 188 -7.60 -0.51 -7.74
C ASN A 188 -8.43 -1.41 -6.79
N VAL A 189 -7.73 -2.20 -5.98
CA VAL A 189 -8.38 -3.08 -5.00
C VAL A 189 -8.94 -2.23 -3.87
N ILE A 190 -10.18 -2.53 -3.48
CA ILE A 190 -10.77 -2.06 -2.23
C ILE A 190 -10.78 -3.28 -1.30
N ASP A 191 -9.95 -3.22 -0.28
CA ASP A 191 -9.80 -4.25 0.74
C ASP A 191 -9.66 -3.55 2.09
N ILE A 192 -10.72 -3.63 2.89
CA ILE A 192 -10.84 -2.90 4.14
C ILE A 192 -11.21 -3.92 5.22
N PRO A 193 -10.53 -3.95 6.38
CA PRO A 193 -10.85 -4.86 7.47
C PRO A 193 -12.31 -4.76 7.90
N HIS A 194 -12.96 -5.90 8.17
CA HIS A 194 -14.38 -5.93 8.55
C HIS A 194 -14.67 -5.11 9.79
N GLU A 195 -13.74 -5.05 10.73
CA GLU A 195 -13.89 -4.29 11.96
C GLU A 195 -14.06 -2.78 11.71
N TYR A 196 -13.59 -2.27 10.57
CA TYR A 196 -13.74 -0.85 10.24
C TYR A 196 -15.20 -0.44 10.07
N ILE A 197 -16.03 -1.31 9.51
CA ILE A 197 -17.47 -1.05 9.37
C ILE A 197 -18.15 -0.93 10.75
N ASP A 198 -17.79 -1.80 11.68
CA ASP A 198 -18.37 -1.79 13.05
C ASP A 198 -17.94 -0.51 13.79
N TYR A 199 -16.69 -0.04 13.60
CA TYR A 199 -16.26 1.24 14.18
C TYR A 199 -17.01 2.45 13.61
N VAL A 200 -17.29 2.46 12.30
CA VAL A 200 -18.03 3.57 11.69
C VAL A 200 -19.50 3.55 12.12
N ILE A 201 -20.13 2.39 12.19
CA ILE A 201 -21.49 2.23 12.72
C ILE A 201 -21.55 2.70 14.18
N TYR A 202 -20.60 2.27 15.01
CA TYR A 202 -20.50 2.71 16.40
C TYR A 202 -20.39 4.24 16.50
N ASN A 203 -19.48 4.85 15.75
CA ASN A 203 -19.29 6.30 15.75
C ASN A 203 -20.52 7.06 15.24
N TYR A 204 -21.23 6.52 14.25
CA TYR A 204 -22.49 7.08 13.77
C TYR A 204 -23.55 7.06 14.85
N ASN A 205 -23.74 5.92 15.50
CA ASN A 205 -24.69 5.75 16.62
C ASN A 205 -24.38 6.66 17.83
N HIS A 206 -23.16 7.19 17.93
CA HIS A 206 -22.74 8.14 18.96
C HIS A 206 -22.60 9.57 18.46
N ASN A 207 -23.17 9.89 17.28
CA ASN A 207 -23.10 11.22 16.65
C ASN A 207 -21.67 11.75 16.41
N ALA A 208 -20.67 10.88 16.34
CA ALA A 208 -19.28 11.26 16.11
C ALA A 208 -18.94 11.39 14.61
N VAL A 209 -19.73 10.78 13.72
CA VAL A 209 -19.62 10.91 12.27
C VAL A 209 -20.98 11.15 11.62
N PRO A 210 -21.08 12.00 10.57
CA PRO A 210 -22.34 12.27 9.89
C PRO A 210 -22.77 11.08 9.01
N LYS A 211 -24.06 11.07 8.63
CA LYS A 211 -24.68 10.04 7.80
C LYS A 211 -23.96 9.84 6.47
N GLU A 212 -23.51 10.92 5.83
CA GLU A 212 -22.79 10.88 4.56
C GLU A 212 -21.45 10.12 4.67
N THR A 213 -20.81 10.15 5.84
CA THR A 213 -19.59 9.37 6.10
C THR A 213 -19.92 7.90 6.22
N LEU A 214 -20.99 7.55 6.95
CA LEU A 214 -21.46 6.17 7.06
C LEU A 214 -21.81 5.62 5.66
N GLU A 215 -22.60 6.35 4.84
CA GLU A 215 -22.99 5.95 3.50
C GLU A 215 -21.77 5.72 2.58
N LYS A 216 -20.77 6.61 2.64
CA LYS A 216 -19.51 6.44 1.88
C LYS A 216 -18.75 5.18 2.27
N VAL A 217 -18.65 4.90 3.56
CA VAL A 217 -17.96 3.70 4.04
C VAL A 217 -18.74 2.44 3.66
N LEU A 218 -20.07 2.43 3.85
CA LEU A 218 -20.92 1.30 3.44
C LEU A 218 -20.78 1.01 1.94
N ALA A 219 -20.74 2.04 1.11
CA ALA A 219 -20.54 1.87 -0.33
C ALA A 219 -19.21 1.18 -0.68
N CYS A 220 -18.13 1.36 0.12
CA CYS A 220 -16.87 0.63 -0.07
C CYS A 220 -17.03 -0.88 0.13
N TYR A 221 -17.99 -1.30 0.96
CA TYR A 221 -18.34 -2.70 1.19
C TYR A 221 -19.51 -3.19 0.31
N GLN A 222 -19.96 -2.36 -0.63
CA GLN A 222 -21.15 -2.62 -1.45
C GLN A 222 -22.44 -2.82 -0.62
N LEU A 223 -22.50 -2.13 0.53
CA LEU A 223 -23.65 -2.12 1.43
C LEU A 223 -24.38 -0.79 1.39
N SER A 224 -25.66 -0.81 1.75
CA SER A 224 -26.51 0.34 1.96
C SER A 224 -26.91 0.46 3.45
N ILE A 225 -27.56 1.54 3.81
CA ILE A 225 -28.10 1.74 5.18
C ILE A 225 -29.13 0.66 5.54
N GLU A 226 -29.93 0.23 4.55
CA GLU A 226 -30.94 -0.81 4.73
C GLU A 226 -30.33 -2.14 5.17
N ASP A 227 -29.12 -2.47 4.66
CA ASP A 227 -28.41 -3.72 4.96
C ASP A 227 -27.89 -3.79 6.41
N ILE A 228 -27.80 -2.64 7.09
CA ILE A 228 -27.31 -2.53 8.47
C ILE A 228 -28.33 -1.91 9.43
N SER A 229 -29.59 -1.80 9.00
CA SER A 229 -30.65 -1.10 9.77
C SER A 229 -30.84 -1.67 11.19
N ASP A 230 -30.58 -2.95 11.39
CA ASP A 230 -30.61 -3.63 12.68
C ASP A 230 -29.47 -3.23 13.64
N LYS A 231 -28.39 -2.66 13.11
CA LYS A 231 -27.25 -2.17 13.88
C LYS A 231 -27.31 -0.67 14.19
N LEU A 232 -28.24 0.05 13.57
CA LEU A 232 -28.40 1.49 13.78
C LEU A 232 -29.32 1.76 14.98
N VAL A 233 -28.89 2.69 15.83
CA VAL A 233 -29.78 3.24 16.86
C VAL A 233 -30.76 4.16 16.14
N SER A 234 -32.08 3.90 16.28
CA SER A 234 -33.09 4.86 15.85
C SER A 234 -32.94 6.11 16.71
N PHE A 235 -32.44 7.18 16.13
CA PHE A 235 -32.69 8.48 16.72
C PHE A 235 -34.15 8.74 16.42
N ASP A 236 -35.03 8.56 17.42
CA ASP A 236 -36.33 9.18 17.38
C ASP A 236 -36.04 10.66 17.18
N ASP A 237 -36.55 11.23 16.09
CA ASP A 237 -36.66 12.66 15.95
C ASP A 237 -37.56 13.08 17.10
N ASP A 238 -36.93 13.38 18.25
CA ASP A 238 -37.57 14.10 19.34
C ASP A 238 -37.77 15.51 18.73
N ASP A 239 -38.91 15.65 18.01
CA ASP A 239 -39.47 16.93 17.63
C ASP A 239 -39.74 17.69 18.92
N GLY A 240 -38.66 18.14 19.56
CA GLY A 240 -38.69 19.10 20.64
C GLY A 240 -39.08 20.49 20.12
N ASP A 241 -40.24 20.54 19.44
CA ASP A 241 -40.91 21.78 19.06
C ASP A 241 -42.05 22.08 20.05
N ASP A 242 -41.78 21.89 21.36
CA ASP A 242 -42.64 22.39 22.43
C ASP A 242 -41.74 22.78 23.59
N ASP A 243 -41.39 24.06 23.70
CA ASP A 243 -41.14 24.80 24.96
C ASP A 243 -40.44 26.16 24.76
N LEU A 244 -40.38 26.69 23.52
CA LEU A 244 -39.91 28.07 23.33
C LEU A 244 -41.01 29.12 23.48
N ASP A 245 -42.28 28.73 23.33
CA ASP A 245 -43.41 29.66 23.48
C ASP A 245 -43.83 29.90 24.95
N ASP A 246 -43.52 28.99 25.86
CA ASP A 246 -43.79 29.17 27.30
C ASP A 246 -42.77 30.06 28.03
N LEU A 247 -41.61 30.33 27.44
CA LEU A 247 -40.59 31.19 28.03
C LEU A 247 -40.71 32.68 27.64
N ILE A 248 -41.53 33.01 26.65
CA ILE A 248 -41.77 34.41 26.21
C ILE A 248 -43.06 35.01 26.82
N GLY A 249 -43.96 34.17 27.34
CA GLY A 249 -45.25 34.63 27.94
C GLY A 249 -45.16 35.17 29.35
N GLY A 250 -43.98 35.23 29.99
CA GLY A 250 -43.83 35.62 31.40
C GLY A 250 -43.20 37.00 31.69
N LEU A 251 -43.09 37.88 30.70
CA LEU A 251 -42.47 39.21 30.82
C LEU A 251 -43.40 40.38 30.44
N GLU A 252 -44.72 40.27 30.66
CA GLU A 252 -45.60 41.41 30.70
C GLU A 252 -46.44 41.33 31.98
N ASP A 253 -45.90 42.01 33.05
CA ASP A 253 -46.65 42.79 34.06
C ASP A 253 -45.65 43.53 34.96
#